data_170bcd2d3f753de8ce80c9d1cb432514
#
_entry.id   170bcd2d3f753de8ce80c9d1cb432514
#
_cell.length_a   1.000
_cell.length_b   1.000
_cell.length_c   1.000
_cell.angle_alpha   90.00
_cell.angle_beta   90.00
_cell.angle_gamma   90.00
#
_symmetry.space_group_name_H-M   'P 1'
#
loop_
_entity.id
_entity.type
_entity.pdbx_description
1 polymer ?
#
loop_
_entity_poly.entity_id
_entity_poly.type
_entity_poly.pdbx_seq_one_letter_code
_entity_poly.pdbx_strand_id
1 'polypeptide(L)'
;YMPEKGLTYRSEVMSFLGAQLYERFRSPELRSLVDHFSRQKDAPPQVSAMVRRVESNYIYINKIPQAEYQAYIALIAKAEQVWEQAREANDFQRFAPYLERIVDTLRAFAGYWGYKAEPYDALMSFYEPGTTVQQMDRLADELKHFVIDLFQTLQARGMPCGEPAEGRFRLPLEEQRALSQYVLETIGFDFASGRLDEGPHPTTLAASPGDVRVITSYQAEDFRSGLFNTLHEGGMGLYEQDIDPALLGMLLGEVASFATELAEARLYENIIGRSAGFWEYLFPRMQQLCPSLAVDERETLFQSVNQVRPTLIRNNADELTYILHILIRYEVEKDLMV
;
A
#
# COMPACT_ATOMS: atom_id res chain seq x y z
N TYR A 1 -3.56 18.10 5.76
CA TYR A 1 -3.81 18.21 7.21
C TYR A 1 -2.98 19.28 7.92
N MET A 2 -1.90 19.69 7.36
CA MET A 2 -1.04 20.68 7.98
C MET A 2 -1.13 21.98 7.20
N PRO A 3 -1.30 23.15 7.89
CA PRO A 3 -1.25 24.43 7.21
C PRO A 3 0.07 24.62 6.46
N GLU A 4 0.01 25.16 5.25
CA GLU A 4 1.16 25.33 4.35
C GLU A 4 2.37 26.01 5.02
N LYS A 5 2.12 27.02 5.85
CA LYS A 5 3.17 27.73 6.62
C LYS A 5 3.89 26.85 7.66
N GLY A 6 3.31 25.72 8.06
CA GLY A 6 3.92 24.76 8.98
C GLY A 6 4.95 23.85 8.33
N LEU A 7 4.99 23.77 7.00
CA LEU A 7 5.78 22.80 6.25
C LEU A 7 7.28 22.90 6.53
N THR A 8 7.82 24.11 6.51
CA THR A 8 9.26 24.35 6.71
C THR A 8 9.73 23.84 8.07
N TYR A 9 9.05 24.24 9.14
CA TYR A 9 9.40 23.82 10.49
C TYR A 9 9.24 22.31 10.69
N ARG A 10 8.16 21.72 10.15
CA ARG A 10 7.98 20.26 10.19
C ARG A 10 9.11 19.53 9.47
N SER A 11 9.55 20.02 8.31
CA SER A 11 10.66 19.42 7.58
C SER A 11 11.97 19.45 8.39
N GLU A 12 12.23 20.56 9.12
CA GLU A 12 13.38 20.66 10.03
C GLU A 12 13.30 19.63 11.17
N VAL A 13 12.12 19.51 11.80
CA VAL A 13 11.90 18.52 12.88
C VAL A 13 12.07 17.11 12.37
N MET A 14 11.50 16.76 11.21
CA MET A 14 11.63 15.44 10.61
C MET A 14 13.08 15.12 10.22
N SER A 15 13.81 16.11 9.70
CA SER A 15 15.25 15.97 9.40
C SER A 15 16.06 15.73 10.65
N PHE A 16 15.78 16.44 11.74
CA PHE A 16 16.45 16.24 13.03
C PHE A 16 16.17 14.84 13.60
N LEU A 17 14.90 14.41 13.62
CA LEU A 17 14.53 13.08 14.12
C LEU A 17 15.14 11.96 13.26
N GLY A 18 15.14 12.14 11.94
CA GLY A 18 15.79 11.20 11.02
C GLY A 18 17.29 11.08 11.26
N ALA A 19 17.98 12.20 11.50
CA ALA A 19 19.39 12.18 11.84
C ALA A 19 19.66 11.46 13.18
N GLN A 20 18.83 11.69 14.21
CA GLN A 20 18.94 11.00 15.50
C GLN A 20 18.72 9.48 15.36
N LEU A 21 17.73 9.08 14.57
CA LEU A 21 17.46 7.67 14.29
C LEU A 21 18.64 7.03 13.56
N TYR A 22 19.16 7.68 12.53
CA TYR A 22 20.34 7.23 11.78
C TYR A 22 21.57 7.04 12.66
N GLU A 23 21.87 8.00 13.55
CA GLU A 23 22.98 7.90 14.50
C GLU A 23 22.80 6.73 15.47
N ARG A 24 21.57 6.53 16.00
CA ARG A 24 21.28 5.41 16.90
C ARG A 24 21.45 4.05 16.25
N PHE A 25 20.97 3.87 15.01
CA PHE A 25 21.18 2.63 14.27
C PHE A 25 22.65 2.34 13.97
N ARG A 26 23.52 3.36 13.98
CA ARG A 26 24.98 3.21 13.77
C ARG A 26 25.77 3.14 15.05
N SER A 27 25.15 3.24 16.21
CA SER A 27 25.87 3.30 17.48
C SER A 27 26.62 1.98 17.75
N PRO A 28 27.86 2.04 18.28
CA PRO A 28 28.62 0.87 18.71
C PRO A 28 27.88 0.06 19.78
N GLU A 29 27.12 0.75 20.63
CA GLU A 29 26.34 0.14 21.70
C GLU A 29 25.25 -0.78 21.11
N LEU A 30 24.45 -0.30 20.14
CA LEU A 30 23.43 -1.12 19.49
C LEU A 30 24.07 -2.32 18.80
N ARG A 31 25.15 -2.13 18.08
CA ARG A 31 25.89 -3.22 17.44
C ARG A 31 26.36 -4.26 18.43
N SER A 32 26.91 -3.83 19.57
CA SER A 32 27.36 -4.74 20.65
C SER A 32 26.20 -5.57 21.21
N LEU A 33 25.00 -4.94 21.39
CA LEU A 33 23.80 -5.63 21.84
C LEU A 33 23.31 -6.65 20.81
N VAL A 34 23.26 -6.26 19.55
CA VAL A 34 22.88 -7.17 18.45
C VAL A 34 23.85 -8.34 18.38
N ASP A 35 25.17 -8.12 18.35
CA ASP A 35 26.18 -9.16 18.32
C ASP A 35 26.10 -10.10 19.54
N HIS A 36 25.73 -9.57 20.71
CA HIS A 36 25.57 -10.36 21.93
C HIS A 36 24.36 -11.29 21.83
N PHE A 37 23.18 -10.74 21.49
CA PHE A 37 21.93 -11.51 21.49
C PHE A 37 21.80 -12.44 20.27
N SER A 38 22.41 -12.11 19.12
CA SER A 38 22.44 -13.00 17.94
C SER A 38 23.16 -14.33 18.22
N ARG A 39 24.08 -14.35 19.22
CA ARG A 39 24.82 -15.56 19.62
C ARG A 39 24.09 -16.40 20.68
N GLN A 40 23.05 -15.87 21.30
CA GLN A 40 22.30 -16.57 22.35
C GLN A 40 21.26 -17.49 21.73
N LYS A 41 21.51 -18.81 21.80
CA LYS A 41 20.57 -19.82 21.26
C LYS A 41 19.25 -19.93 22.05
N ASP A 42 19.29 -19.56 23.32
CA ASP A 42 18.15 -19.66 24.25
C ASP A 42 17.54 -18.27 24.57
N ALA A 43 17.75 -17.28 23.72
CA ALA A 43 17.15 -15.97 23.89
C ALA A 43 15.59 -16.07 23.77
N PRO A 44 14.84 -15.32 24.58
CA PRO A 44 13.40 -15.26 24.43
C PRO A 44 12.97 -14.95 22.98
N PRO A 45 11.86 -15.53 22.49
CA PRO A 45 11.43 -15.33 21.10
C PRO A 45 11.30 -13.86 20.68
N GLN A 46 10.82 -13.01 21.58
CA GLN A 46 10.72 -11.56 21.35
C GLN A 46 12.09 -10.91 21.17
N VAL A 47 13.08 -11.25 22.00
CA VAL A 47 14.44 -10.74 21.88
C VAL A 47 15.06 -11.17 20.56
N SER A 48 14.90 -12.45 20.19
CA SER A 48 15.38 -12.97 18.91
C SER A 48 14.71 -12.30 17.71
N ALA A 49 13.41 -11.99 17.82
CA ALA A 49 12.67 -11.27 16.77
C ALA A 49 13.15 -9.81 16.66
N MET A 50 13.33 -9.10 17.79
CA MET A 50 13.89 -7.75 17.80
C MET A 50 15.28 -7.69 17.18
N VAL A 51 16.16 -8.64 17.53
CA VAL A 51 17.50 -8.72 16.95
C VAL A 51 17.43 -8.84 15.42
N ARG A 52 16.61 -9.76 14.91
CA ARG A 52 16.40 -9.89 13.45
C ARG A 52 15.89 -8.60 12.81
N ARG A 53 14.94 -7.91 13.47
CA ARG A 53 14.38 -6.64 12.96
C ARG A 53 15.45 -5.54 12.92
N VAL A 54 16.23 -5.42 13.98
CA VAL A 54 17.35 -4.47 14.03
C VAL A 54 18.42 -4.79 12.97
N GLU A 55 18.80 -6.07 12.83
CA GLU A 55 19.76 -6.50 11.81
C GLU A 55 19.29 -6.17 10.40
N SER A 56 18.01 -6.41 10.10
CA SER A 56 17.40 -6.05 8.81
C SER A 56 17.49 -4.56 8.56
N ASN A 57 17.00 -3.73 9.49
CA ASN A 57 17.05 -2.27 9.36
C ASN A 57 18.49 -1.74 9.30
N TYR A 58 19.40 -2.31 10.10
CA TYR A 58 20.81 -1.96 10.12
C TYR A 58 21.47 -2.18 8.75
N ILE A 59 21.17 -3.30 8.07
CA ILE A 59 21.76 -3.62 6.77
C ILE A 59 21.43 -2.51 5.76
N TYR A 60 20.19 -2.08 5.70
CA TYR A 60 19.75 -1.08 4.71
C TYR A 60 20.34 0.31 4.98
N ILE A 61 20.39 0.73 6.25
CA ILE A 61 20.88 2.07 6.63
C ILE A 61 22.41 2.16 6.57
N ASN A 62 23.12 1.12 7.01
CA ASN A 62 24.56 1.22 7.22
C ASN A 62 25.43 0.83 6.02
N LYS A 63 24.88 0.10 5.07
CA LYS A 63 25.62 -0.28 3.87
C LYS A 63 25.69 0.83 2.82
N ILE A 64 24.79 1.79 2.86
CA ILE A 64 24.78 2.92 1.93
C ILE A 64 25.69 4.04 2.49
N PRO A 65 26.61 4.59 1.67
CA PRO A 65 27.36 5.79 2.07
C PRO A 65 26.41 6.96 2.37
N GLN A 66 26.65 7.66 3.47
CA GLN A 66 25.76 8.73 3.95
C GLN A 66 25.49 9.81 2.88
N ALA A 67 26.55 10.22 2.16
CA ALA A 67 26.40 11.24 1.13
C ALA A 67 25.49 10.79 -0.03
N GLU A 68 25.56 9.51 -0.42
CA GLU A 68 24.72 8.96 -1.48
C GLU A 68 23.27 8.81 -1.02
N TYR A 69 23.04 8.40 0.22
CA TYR A 69 21.69 8.36 0.79
C TYR A 69 21.06 9.75 0.85
N GLN A 70 21.80 10.75 1.30
CA GLN A 70 21.31 12.14 1.32
C GLN A 70 21.03 12.68 -0.09
N ALA A 71 21.89 12.37 -1.06
CA ALA A 71 21.69 12.74 -2.46
C ALA A 71 20.45 12.06 -3.06
N TYR A 72 20.19 10.81 -2.68
CA TYR A 72 18.98 10.08 -3.08
C TYR A 72 17.70 10.72 -2.53
N ILE A 73 17.66 11.06 -1.26
CA ILE A 73 16.48 11.74 -0.65
C ILE A 73 16.20 13.08 -1.36
N ALA A 74 17.23 13.85 -1.63
CA ALA A 74 17.09 15.11 -2.38
C ALA A 74 16.62 14.87 -3.82
N LEU A 75 17.10 13.80 -4.48
CA LEU A 75 16.69 13.41 -5.82
C LEU A 75 15.21 13.03 -5.85
N ILE A 76 14.73 12.20 -4.91
CA ILE A 76 13.33 11.77 -4.83
C ILE A 76 12.40 12.99 -4.64
N ALA A 77 12.69 13.85 -3.68
CA ALA A 77 11.88 15.05 -3.43
C ALA A 77 11.79 15.96 -4.68
N LYS A 78 12.89 16.09 -5.42
CA LYS A 78 12.88 16.86 -6.67
C LYS A 78 12.16 16.15 -7.81
N ALA A 79 12.33 14.83 -7.92
CA ALA A 79 11.70 14.02 -8.94
C ALA A 79 10.17 14.02 -8.79
N GLU A 80 9.66 13.95 -7.56
CA GLU A 80 8.22 14.02 -7.26
C GLU A 80 7.61 15.33 -7.80
N GLN A 81 8.22 16.48 -7.48
CA GLN A 81 7.78 17.78 -7.98
C GLN A 81 7.77 17.86 -9.52
N VAL A 82 8.81 17.30 -10.16
CA VAL A 82 8.90 17.30 -11.63
C VAL A 82 7.88 16.34 -12.24
N TRP A 83 7.65 15.19 -11.60
CA TRP A 83 6.67 14.21 -12.02
C TRP A 83 5.24 14.77 -12.03
N GLU A 84 4.83 15.50 -11.00
CA GLU A 84 3.52 16.16 -10.97
C GLU A 84 3.32 17.07 -12.17
N GLN A 85 4.30 17.96 -12.45
CA GLN A 85 4.25 18.88 -13.58
C GLN A 85 4.30 18.18 -14.93
N ALA A 86 5.12 17.14 -15.05
CA ALA A 86 5.25 16.34 -16.28
C ALA A 86 3.95 15.56 -16.57
N ARG A 87 3.31 15.03 -15.53
CA ARG A 87 2.02 14.33 -15.62
C ARG A 87 0.91 15.27 -16.10
N GLU A 88 0.79 16.47 -15.52
CA GLU A 88 -0.20 17.47 -15.95
C GLU A 88 0.00 17.90 -17.41
N ALA A 89 1.28 18.05 -17.82
CA ALA A 89 1.65 18.44 -19.17
C ALA A 89 1.65 17.26 -20.17
N ASN A 90 1.46 16.02 -19.72
CA ASN A 90 1.65 14.78 -20.48
C ASN A 90 3.04 14.72 -21.18
N ASP A 91 4.09 15.14 -20.45
CA ASP A 91 5.47 15.27 -20.93
C ASP A 91 6.40 14.33 -20.16
N PHE A 92 6.48 13.07 -20.59
CA PHE A 92 7.37 12.08 -20.00
C PHE A 92 8.85 12.45 -20.14
N GLN A 93 9.24 13.10 -21.23
CA GLN A 93 10.64 13.46 -21.50
C GLN A 93 11.22 14.40 -20.43
N ARG A 94 10.38 15.20 -19.82
CA ARG A 94 10.76 16.06 -18.69
C ARG A 94 11.10 15.26 -17.44
N PHE A 95 10.43 14.13 -17.21
CA PHE A 95 10.62 13.28 -16.04
C PHE A 95 11.71 12.20 -16.24
N ALA A 96 11.88 11.70 -17.47
CA ALA A 96 12.78 10.59 -17.78
C ALA A 96 14.20 10.71 -17.19
N PRO A 97 14.89 11.88 -17.22
CA PRO A 97 16.24 12.01 -16.65
C PRO A 97 16.28 11.81 -15.13
N TYR A 98 15.19 12.09 -14.43
CA TYR A 98 15.08 11.85 -13.00
C TYR A 98 14.86 10.35 -12.72
N LEU A 99 14.02 9.71 -13.51
CA LEU A 99 13.79 8.27 -13.42
C LEU A 99 15.07 7.47 -13.67
N GLU A 100 15.84 7.81 -14.70
CA GLU A 100 17.15 7.19 -14.97
C GLU A 100 18.07 7.28 -13.76
N ARG A 101 18.22 8.47 -13.20
CA ARG A 101 19.06 8.68 -12.00
C ARG A 101 18.56 7.90 -10.78
N ILE A 102 17.25 7.78 -10.60
CA ILE A 102 16.66 6.98 -9.53
C ILE A 102 17.03 5.51 -9.72
N VAL A 103 16.86 4.98 -10.92
CA VAL A 103 17.20 3.58 -11.25
C VAL A 103 18.68 3.31 -11.03
N ASP A 104 19.57 4.18 -11.53
CA ASP A 104 21.02 4.03 -11.34
C ASP A 104 21.42 4.06 -9.85
N THR A 105 20.77 4.92 -9.06
CA THR A 105 21.00 4.96 -7.61
C THR A 105 20.53 3.69 -6.92
N LEU A 106 19.37 3.16 -7.30
CA LEU A 106 18.83 1.91 -6.73
C LEU A 106 19.69 0.70 -7.12
N ARG A 107 20.24 0.67 -8.33
CA ARG A 107 21.23 -0.34 -8.75
C ARG A 107 22.48 -0.29 -7.87
N ALA A 108 23.00 0.92 -7.59
CA ALA A 108 24.14 1.09 -6.68
C ALA A 108 23.78 0.61 -5.26
N PHE A 109 22.60 0.95 -4.74
CA PHE A 109 22.12 0.50 -3.43
C PHE A 109 21.96 -1.01 -3.36
N ALA A 110 21.41 -1.65 -4.39
CA ALA A 110 21.36 -3.11 -4.46
C ALA A 110 22.76 -3.74 -4.33
N GLY A 111 23.77 -3.14 -4.97
CA GLY A 111 25.17 -3.55 -4.84
C GLY A 111 25.69 -3.40 -3.41
N TYR A 112 25.36 -2.33 -2.69
CA TYR A 112 25.74 -2.14 -1.28
C TYR A 112 25.04 -3.12 -0.35
N TRP A 113 23.75 -3.35 -0.54
CA TRP A 113 22.98 -4.32 0.27
C TRP A 113 23.46 -5.74 0.03
N GLY A 114 23.81 -6.05 -1.22
CA GLY A 114 24.20 -7.36 -1.67
C GLY A 114 22.99 -8.24 -2.00
N TYR A 115 23.16 -9.09 -2.98
CA TYR A 115 22.15 -10.03 -3.44
C TYR A 115 22.80 -11.36 -3.82
N LYS A 116 21.99 -12.44 -3.91
CA LYS A 116 22.53 -13.79 -4.20
C LYS A 116 22.56 -14.07 -5.71
N ALA A 117 21.50 -13.77 -6.42
CA ALA A 117 21.35 -14.09 -7.84
C ALA A 117 21.05 -12.83 -8.65
N GLU A 118 20.04 -12.07 -8.27
CA GLU A 118 19.52 -10.96 -9.05
C GLU A 118 19.59 -9.64 -8.25
N PRO A 119 19.99 -8.51 -8.87
CA PRO A 119 20.01 -7.21 -8.17
C PRO A 119 18.65 -6.83 -7.56
N TYR A 120 17.56 -7.24 -8.21
CA TYR A 120 16.20 -6.96 -7.76
C TYR A 120 15.84 -7.72 -6.45
N ASP A 121 16.54 -8.83 -6.12
CA ASP A 121 16.40 -9.52 -4.82
C ASP A 121 16.64 -8.57 -3.64
N ALA A 122 17.62 -7.67 -3.78
CA ALA A 122 17.96 -6.73 -2.71
C ALA A 122 16.83 -5.71 -2.46
N LEU A 123 16.18 -5.25 -3.52
CA LEU A 123 15.04 -4.33 -3.42
C LEU A 123 13.80 -5.03 -2.87
N MET A 124 13.49 -6.24 -3.34
CA MET A 124 12.37 -7.01 -2.82
C MET A 124 12.53 -7.33 -1.34
N SER A 125 13.73 -7.70 -0.91
CA SER A 125 14.02 -8.00 0.50
C SER A 125 13.89 -6.79 1.43
N PHE A 126 13.91 -5.56 0.90
CA PHE A 126 13.62 -4.35 1.66
C PHE A 126 12.14 -4.30 2.09
N TYR A 127 11.23 -4.70 1.21
CA TYR A 127 9.80 -4.69 1.48
C TYR A 127 9.32 -6.00 2.12
N GLU A 128 9.87 -7.13 1.65
CA GLU A 128 9.49 -8.47 2.11
C GLU A 128 10.75 -9.33 2.33
N PRO A 129 11.29 -9.33 3.56
CA PRO A 129 12.54 -10.02 3.87
C PRO A 129 12.51 -11.51 3.50
N GLY A 130 13.52 -11.92 2.70
CA GLY A 130 13.67 -13.31 2.28
C GLY A 130 13.01 -13.67 0.96
N THR A 131 12.23 -12.78 0.36
CA THR A 131 11.66 -12.97 -0.97
C THR A 131 12.72 -12.82 -2.04
N THR A 132 12.68 -13.67 -3.06
CA THR A 132 13.63 -13.69 -4.17
C THR A 132 12.93 -13.61 -5.52
N VAL A 133 13.64 -13.10 -6.54
CA VAL A 133 13.17 -13.08 -7.94
C VAL A 133 12.76 -14.48 -8.39
N GLN A 134 13.54 -15.51 -8.04
CA GLN A 134 13.21 -16.89 -8.40
C GLN A 134 11.86 -17.36 -7.85
N GLN A 135 11.50 -16.96 -6.64
CA GLN A 135 10.18 -17.28 -6.05
C GLN A 135 9.07 -16.50 -6.74
N MET A 136 9.32 -15.20 -6.98
CA MET A 136 8.36 -14.34 -7.64
C MET A 136 8.13 -14.70 -9.10
N ASP A 137 9.17 -15.09 -9.85
CA ASP A 137 9.02 -15.54 -11.25
C ASP A 137 8.07 -16.75 -11.34
N ARG A 138 8.21 -17.74 -10.44
CA ARG A 138 7.30 -18.90 -10.43
C ARG A 138 5.85 -18.47 -10.18
N LEU A 139 5.64 -17.66 -9.16
CA LEU A 139 4.31 -17.15 -8.81
C LEU A 139 3.74 -16.30 -9.95
N ALA A 140 4.56 -15.45 -10.55
CA ALA A 140 4.17 -14.58 -11.66
C ALA A 140 3.75 -15.39 -12.88
N ASP A 141 4.50 -16.43 -13.24
CA ASP A 141 4.17 -17.31 -14.37
C ASP A 141 2.85 -18.05 -14.13
N GLU A 142 2.65 -18.64 -12.95
CA GLU A 142 1.41 -19.33 -12.60
C GLU A 142 0.19 -18.38 -12.66
N LEU A 143 0.31 -17.20 -12.04
CA LEU A 143 -0.76 -16.20 -12.02
C LEU A 143 -1.05 -15.64 -13.42
N LYS A 144 -0.02 -15.37 -14.22
CA LYS A 144 -0.13 -14.85 -15.58
C LYS A 144 -0.95 -15.80 -16.46
N HIS A 145 -0.60 -17.08 -16.48
CA HIS A 145 -1.32 -18.09 -17.25
C HIS A 145 -2.76 -18.23 -16.77
N PHE A 146 -2.96 -18.37 -15.46
CA PHE A 146 -4.30 -18.51 -14.89
C PHE A 146 -5.21 -17.32 -15.23
N VAL A 147 -4.72 -16.10 -15.05
CA VAL A 147 -5.52 -14.88 -15.28
C VAL A 147 -5.84 -14.70 -16.77
N ILE A 148 -4.88 -14.95 -17.66
CA ILE A 148 -5.09 -14.86 -19.11
C ILE A 148 -6.11 -15.89 -19.57
N ASP A 149 -5.99 -17.15 -19.16
CA ASP A 149 -6.91 -18.23 -19.55
C ASP A 149 -8.32 -17.94 -19.02
N LEU A 150 -8.44 -17.48 -17.78
CA LEU A 150 -9.73 -17.10 -17.20
C LEU A 150 -10.34 -15.93 -17.94
N PHE A 151 -9.57 -14.90 -18.24
CA PHE A 151 -10.02 -13.73 -18.99
C PHE A 151 -10.53 -14.11 -20.38
N GLN A 152 -9.78 -14.93 -21.13
CA GLN A 152 -10.18 -15.43 -22.45
C GLN A 152 -11.47 -16.26 -22.36
N THR A 153 -11.60 -17.11 -21.33
CA THR A 153 -12.80 -17.91 -21.09
C THR A 153 -14.03 -17.03 -20.85
N LEU A 154 -13.87 -16.00 -20.02
CA LEU A 154 -14.95 -15.04 -19.74
C LEU A 154 -15.34 -14.27 -21.00
N GLN A 155 -14.34 -13.82 -21.78
CA GLN A 155 -14.56 -13.13 -23.03
C GLN A 155 -15.34 -13.99 -24.05
N ALA A 156 -14.97 -15.27 -24.19
CA ALA A 156 -15.64 -16.21 -25.07
C ALA A 156 -17.11 -16.50 -24.65
N ARG A 157 -17.43 -16.38 -23.37
CA ARG A 157 -18.80 -16.58 -22.85
C ARG A 157 -19.67 -15.31 -22.96
N GLY A 158 -19.15 -14.24 -23.51
CA GLY A 158 -19.89 -12.97 -23.64
C GLY A 158 -20.04 -12.28 -22.29
N MET A 159 -18.93 -11.82 -21.72
CA MET A 159 -18.99 -10.99 -20.52
C MET A 159 -19.95 -9.82 -20.73
N PRO A 160 -20.75 -9.44 -19.71
CA PRO A 160 -21.49 -8.19 -19.74
C PRO A 160 -20.50 -7.02 -19.73
N CYS A 161 -20.08 -6.58 -20.91
CA CYS A 161 -19.17 -5.46 -21.14
C CYS A 161 -19.95 -4.16 -21.37
N GLY A 162 -21.05 -3.96 -20.65
CA GLY A 162 -21.81 -2.72 -20.71
C GLY A 162 -21.22 -1.69 -19.75
N GLU A 163 -20.94 -0.48 -20.23
CA GLU A 163 -20.76 0.63 -19.31
C GLU A 163 -22.07 0.82 -18.51
N PRO A 164 -22.00 0.92 -17.18
CA PRO A 164 -23.16 1.31 -16.42
C PRO A 164 -23.65 2.67 -16.92
N ALA A 165 -24.97 2.86 -17.00
CA ALA A 165 -25.54 4.12 -17.43
C ALA A 165 -24.93 5.29 -16.62
N GLU A 166 -24.52 6.33 -17.33
CA GLU A 166 -23.87 7.50 -16.76
C GLU A 166 -24.70 8.06 -15.59
N GLY A 167 -24.07 8.33 -14.45
CA GLY A 167 -24.73 8.86 -13.26
C GLY A 167 -25.48 7.85 -12.37
N ARG A 168 -25.52 6.55 -12.73
CA ARG A 168 -26.23 5.52 -11.94
C ARG A 168 -25.65 5.31 -10.54
N PHE A 169 -24.36 5.54 -10.37
CA PHE A 169 -23.64 5.38 -9.10
C PHE A 169 -23.30 6.72 -8.44
N ARG A 170 -23.97 7.77 -8.87
CA ARG A 170 -23.85 9.09 -8.26
C ARG A 170 -24.46 9.09 -6.87
N LEU A 171 -23.72 9.65 -5.89
CA LEU A 171 -24.16 9.72 -4.52
C LEU A 171 -23.62 11.01 -3.86
N PRO A 172 -24.43 11.78 -3.11
CA PRO A 172 -23.96 12.91 -2.34
C PRO A 172 -22.83 12.55 -1.38
N LEU A 173 -21.86 13.43 -1.20
CA LEU A 173 -20.70 13.15 -0.35
C LEU A 173 -21.06 12.84 1.11
N GLU A 174 -22.13 13.46 1.63
CA GLU A 174 -22.60 13.18 2.99
C GLU A 174 -23.11 11.73 3.14
N GLU A 175 -23.81 11.23 2.12
CA GLU A 175 -24.28 9.85 2.11
C GLU A 175 -23.11 8.87 1.96
N GLN A 176 -22.09 9.22 1.16
CA GLN A 176 -20.86 8.43 1.06
C GLN A 176 -20.11 8.37 2.40
N ARG A 177 -20.01 9.48 3.13
CA ARG A 177 -19.40 9.52 4.49
C ARG A 177 -20.15 8.62 5.47
N ALA A 178 -21.49 8.71 5.49
CA ALA A 178 -22.31 7.87 6.36
C ALA A 178 -22.15 6.37 6.01
N LEU A 179 -22.07 6.05 4.73
CA LEU A 179 -21.83 4.68 4.25
C LEU A 179 -20.43 4.19 4.68
N SER A 180 -19.40 4.99 4.47
CA SER A 180 -18.02 4.66 4.84
C SER A 180 -17.87 4.43 6.35
N GLN A 181 -18.46 5.29 7.17
CA GLN A 181 -18.47 5.09 8.62
C GLN A 181 -19.14 3.77 8.99
N TYR A 182 -20.33 3.49 8.45
CA TYR A 182 -21.04 2.24 8.71
C TYR A 182 -20.24 1.01 8.27
N VAL A 183 -19.56 1.08 7.13
CA VAL A 183 -18.74 -0.03 6.63
C VAL A 183 -17.54 -0.28 7.54
N LEU A 184 -16.83 0.76 7.99
CA LEU A 184 -15.75 0.62 8.96
C LEU A 184 -16.23 0.01 10.28
N GLU A 185 -17.36 0.46 10.82
CA GLU A 185 -17.99 -0.16 12.00
C GLU A 185 -18.32 -1.63 11.76
N THR A 186 -18.81 -1.96 10.57
CA THR A 186 -19.19 -3.33 10.19
C THR A 186 -18.00 -4.28 10.13
N ILE A 187 -16.85 -3.82 9.63
CA ILE A 187 -15.64 -4.65 9.57
C ILE A 187 -14.90 -4.71 10.92
N GLY A 188 -15.32 -3.95 11.92
CA GLY A 188 -14.78 -4.00 13.28
C GLY A 188 -13.82 -2.86 13.64
N PHE A 189 -13.68 -1.83 12.79
CA PHE A 189 -12.83 -0.68 13.09
C PHE A 189 -13.33 0.06 14.33
N ASP A 190 -12.46 0.21 15.32
CA ASP A 190 -12.77 0.86 16.61
C ASP A 190 -12.60 2.38 16.50
N PHE A 191 -13.70 3.13 16.44
CA PHE A 191 -13.69 4.59 16.45
C PHE A 191 -13.29 5.22 17.79
N ALA A 192 -13.15 4.46 18.86
CA ALA A 192 -12.54 4.95 20.09
C ALA A 192 -11.01 5.01 19.99
N SER A 193 -10.43 4.19 19.10
CA SER A 193 -9.00 4.10 18.82
C SER A 193 -8.62 4.66 17.45
N GLY A 194 -9.58 5.25 16.72
CA GLY A 194 -9.32 5.78 15.39
C GLY A 194 -10.37 6.76 14.89
N ARG A 195 -10.17 7.23 13.66
CA ARG A 195 -11.07 8.16 12.98
C ARG A 195 -11.05 7.98 11.48
N LEU A 196 -12.14 8.39 10.84
CA LEU A 196 -12.26 8.50 9.39
C LEU A 196 -12.15 9.97 8.98
N ASP A 197 -11.25 10.25 8.05
CA ASP A 197 -11.03 11.58 7.47
C ASP A 197 -11.13 11.54 5.94
N GLU A 198 -11.27 12.72 5.34
CA GLU A 198 -11.27 12.89 3.89
C GLU A 198 -9.97 13.57 3.43
N GLY A 199 -9.38 13.06 2.35
CA GLY A 199 -8.15 13.60 1.78
C GLY A 199 -8.05 13.35 0.27
N PRO A 200 -7.08 14.00 -0.41
CA PRO A 200 -6.91 13.87 -1.86
C PRO A 200 -6.42 12.48 -2.29
N HIS A 201 -5.77 11.76 -1.36
CA HIS A 201 -5.29 10.40 -1.56
C HIS A 201 -5.70 9.53 -0.38
N PRO A 202 -6.31 8.36 -0.63
CA PRO A 202 -6.56 7.37 0.40
C PRO A 202 -5.24 6.96 1.05
N THR A 203 -5.24 6.85 2.37
CA THR A 203 -4.08 6.38 3.14
C THR A 203 -4.48 6.10 4.58
N THR A 204 -3.76 5.19 5.23
CA THR A 204 -3.87 4.93 6.65
C THR A 204 -2.65 5.46 7.38
N LEU A 205 -2.86 6.14 8.49
CA LEU A 205 -1.81 6.70 9.33
C LEU A 205 -2.04 6.22 10.77
N ALA A 206 -1.08 5.50 11.31
CA ALA A 206 -1.09 5.08 12.70
C ALA A 206 0.04 5.74 13.49
N ALA A 207 -0.30 6.36 14.62
CA ALA A 207 0.67 6.79 15.61
C ALA A 207 0.86 5.71 16.70
N SER A 208 -0.17 4.93 16.92
CA SER A 208 -0.23 3.75 17.80
C SER A 208 -1.53 3.00 17.51
N PRO A 209 -1.72 1.78 18.03
CA PRO A 209 -3.00 1.07 17.95
C PRO A 209 -4.19 1.86 18.52
N GLY A 210 -3.93 2.84 19.40
CA GLY A 210 -4.94 3.73 19.96
C GLY A 210 -5.11 5.06 19.22
N ASP A 211 -4.39 5.32 18.12
CA ASP A 211 -4.56 6.50 17.26
C ASP A 211 -4.30 6.11 15.80
N VAL A 212 -5.32 5.51 15.18
CA VAL A 212 -5.31 5.06 13.77
C VAL A 212 -6.26 5.94 12.96
N ARG A 213 -5.79 6.50 11.85
CA ARG A 213 -6.52 7.46 11.01
C ARG A 213 -6.65 6.90 9.61
N VAL A 214 -7.87 6.52 9.26
CA VAL A 214 -8.26 6.12 7.92
C VAL A 214 -8.63 7.38 7.13
N ILE A 215 -7.98 7.59 6.01
CA ILE A 215 -8.25 8.71 5.10
C ILE A 215 -8.75 8.13 3.79
N THR A 216 -9.92 8.58 3.35
CA THR A 216 -10.52 8.17 2.09
C THR A 216 -10.75 9.37 1.17
N SER A 217 -11.05 9.12 -0.10
CA SER A 217 -11.44 10.16 -1.06
C SER A 217 -12.78 9.81 -1.68
N TYR A 218 -13.64 10.80 -1.84
CA TYR A 218 -14.99 10.62 -2.40
C TYR A 218 -15.12 11.28 -3.76
N GLN A 219 -15.94 10.66 -4.61
CA GLN A 219 -16.32 11.19 -5.90
C GLN A 219 -17.85 11.20 -6.00
N ALA A 220 -18.44 12.37 -6.26
CA ALA A 220 -19.90 12.51 -6.30
C ALA A 220 -20.51 11.71 -7.45
N GLU A 221 -19.77 11.49 -8.52
CA GLU A 221 -20.19 10.79 -9.74
C GLU A 221 -20.21 9.28 -9.60
N ASP A 222 -19.34 8.73 -8.72
CA ASP A 222 -19.23 7.27 -8.50
C ASP A 222 -18.76 6.96 -7.07
N PHE A 223 -19.71 6.59 -6.21
CA PHE A 223 -19.44 6.27 -4.81
C PHE A 223 -18.60 5.01 -4.61
N ARG A 224 -18.55 4.11 -5.61
CA ARG A 224 -17.86 2.81 -5.49
C ARG A 224 -16.38 3.00 -5.20
N SER A 225 -15.76 3.99 -5.83
CA SER A 225 -14.35 4.32 -5.57
C SER A 225 -14.11 4.67 -4.08
N GLY A 226 -14.95 5.55 -3.50
CA GLY A 226 -14.86 5.91 -2.08
C GLY A 226 -15.09 4.72 -1.14
N LEU A 227 -16.07 3.88 -1.47
CA LEU A 227 -16.38 2.67 -0.70
C LEU A 227 -15.21 1.68 -0.68
N PHE A 228 -14.64 1.36 -1.84
CA PHE A 228 -13.52 0.41 -1.92
C PHE A 228 -12.23 0.98 -1.33
N ASN A 229 -11.96 2.27 -1.49
CA ASN A 229 -10.88 2.94 -0.78
C ASN A 229 -11.06 2.84 0.75
N THR A 230 -12.29 3.03 1.24
CA THR A 230 -12.60 2.91 2.66
C THR A 230 -12.38 1.48 3.19
N LEU A 231 -12.77 0.46 2.42
CA LEU A 231 -12.52 -0.95 2.78
C LEU A 231 -11.03 -1.28 2.78
N HIS A 232 -10.28 -0.79 1.80
CA HIS A 232 -8.84 -0.98 1.70
C HIS A 232 -8.11 -0.37 2.89
N GLU A 233 -8.31 0.91 3.10
CA GLU A 233 -7.67 1.65 4.20
C GLU A 233 -8.20 1.20 5.57
N GLY A 234 -9.46 0.77 5.63
CA GLY A 234 -10.03 0.16 6.82
C GLY A 234 -9.37 -1.16 7.21
N GLY A 235 -9.04 -2.01 6.22
CA GLY A 235 -8.26 -3.23 6.44
C GLY A 235 -6.86 -2.95 6.99
N MET A 236 -6.15 -1.96 6.41
CA MET A 236 -4.88 -1.48 6.96
C MET A 236 -5.07 -0.92 8.38
N GLY A 237 -6.15 -0.18 8.60
CA GLY A 237 -6.47 0.38 9.92
C GLY A 237 -6.74 -0.69 10.98
N LEU A 238 -7.40 -1.78 10.64
CA LEU A 238 -7.60 -2.93 11.54
C LEU A 238 -6.28 -3.60 11.89
N TYR A 239 -5.40 -3.83 10.89
CA TYR A 239 -4.06 -4.35 11.14
C TYR A 239 -3.31 -3.52 12.20
N GLU A 240 -3.35 -2.20 12.07
CA GLU A 240 -2.69 -1.28 13.00
C GLU A 240 -3.37 -1.26 14.40
N GLN A 241 -4.70 -1.36 14.47
CA GLN A 241 -5.43 -1.43 15.74
C GLN A 241 -5.21 -2.74 16.50
N ASP A 242 -4.97 -3.84 15.79
CA ASP A 242 -4.79 -5.17 16.35
C ASP A 242 -3.33 -5.47 16.78
N ILE A 243 -2.40 -4.54 16.62
CA ILE A 243 -1.04 -4.69 17.14
C ILE A 243 -1.09 -4.82 18.67
N ASP A 244 -0.51 -5.91 19.20
CA ASP A 244 -0.48 -6.19 20.64
C ASP A 244 0.16 -5.02 21.40
N PRO A 245 -0.55 -4.41 22.37
CA PRO A 245 0.00 -3.33 23.20
C PRO A 245 1.31 -3.70 23.92
N ALA A 246 1.56 -4.98 24.18
CA ALA A 246 2.81 -5.45 24.77
C ALA A 246 4.03 -5.24 23.87
N LEU A 247 3.81 -5.01 22.56
CA LEU A 247 4.88 -4.75 21.58
C LEU A 247 5.16 -3.25 21.39
N LEU A 248 4.34 -2.39 21.99
CA LEU A 248 4.53 -0.94 21.88
C LEU A 248 5.86 -0.50 22.49
N GLY A 249 6.53 0.42 21.80
CA GLY A 249 7.89 0.86 22.18
C GLY A 249 8.99 -0.12 21.79
N MET A 250 8.64 -1.23 21.13
CA MET A 250 9.58 -2.14 20.47
C MET A 250 9.47 -1.98 18.95
N LEU A 251 10.50 -2.34 18.20
CA LEU A 251 10.43 -2.42 16.73
C LEU A 251 9.49 -3.52 16.23
N LEU A 252 8.98 -4.37 17.11
CA LEU A 252 7.98 -5.40 16.84
C LEU A 252 6.55 -4.86 16.84
N GLY A 253 6.32 -3.68 17.38
CA GLY A 253 5.04 -2.96 17.29
C GLY A 253 4.88 -2.18 15.99
N GLU A 254 5.74 -2.42 15.01
CA GLU A 254 5.60 -1.92 13.64
C GLU A 254 5.05 -3.01 12.72
N VAL A 255 4.58 -2.61 11.55
CA VAL A 255 4.13 -3.54 10.49
C VAL A 255 5.16 -4.65 10.25
N ALA A 256 4.72 -5.89 10.31
CA ALA A 256 5.61 -7.05 10.15
C ALA A 256 6.23 -7.10 8.75
N SER A 257 5.41 -6.90 7.72
CA SER A 257 5.83 -6.71 6.33
C SER A 257 4.74 -6.00 5.54
N PHE A 258 5.11 -5.32 4.47
CA PHE A 258 4.14 -4.67 3.56
C PHE A 258 3.19 -5.68 2.91
N ALA A 259 3.66 -6.91 2.63
CA ALA A 259 2.81 -7.94 2.05
C ALA A 259 1.70 -8.36 3.01
N THR A 260 1.98 -8.47 4.31
CA THR A 260 0.98 -8.85 5.32
C THR A 260 -0.09 -7.76 5.47
N GLU A 261 0.32 -6.52 5.62
CA GLU A 261 -0.59 -5.38 5.73
C GLU A 261 -1.48 -5.23 4.49
N LEU A 262 -0.87 -5.28 3.28
CA LEU A 262 -1.62 -5.21 2.03
C LEU A 262 -2.51 -6.43 1.79
N ALA A 263 -2.15 -7.62 2.30
CA ALA A 263 -3.00 -8.80 2.21
C ALA A 263 -4.30 -8.60 3.00
N GLU A 264 -4.22 -7.99 4.19
CA GLU A 264 -5.41 -7.66 4.98
C GLU A 264 -6.27 -6.58 4.31
N ALA A 265 -5.66 -5.51 3.81
CA ALA A 265 -6.36 -4.51 3.00
C ALA A 265 -7.11 -5.15 1.82
N ARG A 266 -6.46 -6.08 1.10
CA ARG A 266 -7.07 -6.80 -0.02
C ARG A 266 -8.12 -7.83 0.40
N LEU A 267 -8.00 -8.41 1.58
CA LEU A 267 -9.05 -9.26 2.15
C LEU A 267 -10.36 -8.48 2.26
N TYR A 268 -10.32 -7.29 2.86
CA TYR A 268 -11.52 -6.47 3.03
C TYR A 268 -12.01 -5.85 1.72
N GLU A 269 -11.12 -5.31 0.90
CA GLU A 269 -11.49 -4.68 -0.36
C GLU A 269 -12.00 -5.69 -1.39
N ASN A 270 -11.23 -6.76 -1.65
CA ASN A 270 -11.49 -7.66 -2.76
C ASN A 270 -12.28 -8.89 -2.34
N ILE A 271 -11.83 -9.64 -1.33
CA ILE A 271 -12.47 -10.91 -0.98
C ILE A 271 -13.82 -10.67 -0.30
N ILE A 272 -13.88 -9.77 0.67
CA ILE A 272 -15.11 -9.45 1.40
C ILE A 272 -15.95 -8.46 0.58
N GLY A 273 -15.42 -7.31 0.25
CA GLY A 273 -16.13 -6.18 -0.33
C GLY A 273 -16.74 -6.46 -1.72
N ARG A 274 -16.19 -7.42 -2.46
CA ARG A 274 -16.75 -7.86 -3.76
C ARG A 274 -17.60 -9.12 -3.67
N SER A 275 -17.75 -9.72 -2.48
CA SER A 275 -18.53 -10.95 -2.30
C SER A 275 -20.05 -10.69 -2.35
N ALA A 276 -20.80 -11.68 -2.82
CA ALA A 276 -22.27 -11.64 -2.81
C ALA A 276 -22.83 -11.50 -1.39
N GLY A 277 -22.20 -12.18 -0.40
CA GLY A 277 -22.62 -12.13 1.00
C GLY A 277 -22.45 -10.74 1.63
N PHE A 278 -21.38 -10.03 1.29
CA PHE A 278 -21.20 -8.65 1.75
C PHE A 278 -22.32 -7.73 1.21
N TRP A 279 -22.63 -7.82 -0.07
CA TRP A 279 -23.71 -7.01 -0.68
C TRP A 279 -25.10 -7.40 -0.17
N GLU A 280 -25.31 -8.67 0.14
CA GLU A 280 -26.57 -9.11 0.78
C GLU A 280 -26.75 -8.49 2.17
N TYR A 281 -25.66 -8.39 2.93
CA TYR A 281 -25.65 -7.76 4.24
C TYR A 281 -25.74 -6.23 4.17
N LEU A 282 -24.95 -5.60 3.30
CA LEU A 282 -24.81 -4.15 3.23
C LEU A 282 -26.03 -3.46 2.60
N PHE A 283 -26.60 -4.03 1.55
CA PHE A 283 -27.58 -3.35 0.70
C PHE A 283 -28.81 -2.82 1.44
N PRO A 284 -29.46 -3.57 2.35
CA PRO A 284 -30.63 -3.08 3.09
C PRO A 284 -30.32 -1.84 3.94
N ARG A 285 -29.13 -1.79 4.52
CA ARG A 285 -28.69 -0.63 5.31
C ARG A 285 -28.25 0.52 4.43
N MET A 286 -27.60 0.22 3.32
CA MET A 286 -27.19 1.21 2.32
C MET A 286 -28.40 1.98 1.78
N GLN A 287 -29.52 1.31 1.47
CA GLN A 287 -30.76 1.97 1.05
C GLN A 287 -31.29 2.97 2.08
N GLN A 288 -31.08 2.72 3.38
CA GLN A 288 -31.48 3.64 4.45
C GLN A 288 -30.51 4.82 4.60
N LEU A 289 -29.21 4.58 4.48
CA LEU A 289 -28.16 5.60 4.61
C LEU A 289 -28.03 6.48 3.36
N CYS A 290 -28.39 5.94 2.21
CA CYS A 290 -28.19 6.53 0.90
C CYS A 290 -29.52 6.64 0.15
N PRO A 291 -30.46 7.48 0.61
CA PRO A 291 -31.78 7.63 -0.06
C PRO A 291 -31.69 8.21 -1.46
N SER A 292 -30.57 8.84 -1.82
CA SER A 292 -30.30 9.36 -3.16
C SER A 292 -29.81 8.29 -4.14
N LEU A 293 -29.59 7.05 -3.67
CA LEU A 293 -29.08 5.96 -4.51
C LEU A 293 -30.11 5.56 -5.58
N ALA A 294 -29.76 5.72 -6.85
CA ALA A 294 -30.59 5.39 -7.99
C ALA A 294 -30.60 3.90 -8.39
N VAL A 295 -30.17 3.02 -7.48
CA VAL A 295 -30.08 1.58 -7.70
C VAL A 295 -31.03 0.86 -6.75
N ASP A 296 -32.09 0.29 -7.30
CA ASP A 296 -33.14 -0.40 -6.54
C ASP A 296 -32.83 -1.87 -6.28
N GLU A 297 -31.88 -2.45 -7.03
CA GLU A 297 -31.58 -3.88 -6.98
C GLU A 297 -30.11 -4.12 -6.56
N ARG A 298 -29.92 -4.91 -5.51
CA ARG A 298 -28.62 -5.38 -5.02
C ARG A 298 -27.79 -6.02 -6.15
N GLU A 299 -28.44 -6.84 -6.99
CA GLU A 299 -27.77 -7.57 -8.08
C GLU A 299 -27.08 -6.63 -9.06
N THR A 300 -27.68 -5.49 -9.35
CA THR A 300 -27.08 -4.46 -10.20
C THR A 300 -25.77 -3.90 -9.61
N LEU A 301 -25.74 -3.64 -8.30
CA LEU A 301 -24.53 -3.21 -7.62
C LEU A 301 -23.48 -4.30 -7.63
N PHE A 302 -23.85 -5.53 -7.22
CA PHE A 302 -22.94 -6.66 -7.20
C PHE A 302 -22.30 -6.92 -8.57
N GLN A 303 -23.09 -6.91 -9.64
CA GLN A 303 -22.56 -7.05 -10.99
C GLN A 303 -21.65 -5.88 -11.38
N SER A 304 -21.99 -4.66 -11.00
CA SER A 304 -21.20 -3.47 -11.35
C SER A 304 -19.80 -3.44 -10.72
N VAL A 305 -19.65 -3.99 -9.51
CA VAL A 305 -18.35 -4.03 -8.81
C VAL A 305 -17.51 -5.25 -9.19
N ASN A 306 -18.12 -6.24 -9.84
CA ASN A 306 -17.47 -7.46 -10.29
C ASN A 306 -17.32 -7.52 -11.83
N GLN A 307 -17.51 -6.40 -12.53
CA GLN A 307 -17.24 -6.34 -13.96
C GLN A 307 -15.77 -6.53 -14.26
N VAL A 308 -15.45 -7.39 -15.21
CA VAL A 308 -14.11 -7.54 -15.74
C VAL A 308 -13.93 -6.63 -16.94
N ARG A 309 -13.10 -5.61 -16.77
CA ARG A 309 -12.86 -4.59 -17.79
C ARG A 309 -11.40 -4.16 -17.81
N PRO A 310 -10.61 -4.63 -18.77
CA PRO A 310 -9.23 -4.19 -18.93
C PRO A 310 -9.14 -2.67 -19.11
N THR A 311 -8.28 -2.04 -18.34
CA THR A 311 -7.98 -0.62 -18.41
C THR A 311 -6.49 -0.40 -18.54
N LEU A 312 -6.07 0.79 -18.99
CA LEU A 312 -4.65 1.15 -19.05
C LEU A 312 -4.12 1.68 -17.71
N ILE A 313 -4.99 1.98 -16.77
CA ILE A 313 -4.64 2.58 -15.48
C ILE A 313 -4.87 1.56 -14.38
N ARG A 314 -3.79 1.20 -13.68
CA ARG A 314 -3.82 0.21 -12.60
C ARG A 314 -4.89 0.48 -11.53
N ASN A 315 -5.02 1.72 -11.08
CA ASN A 315 -5.96 2.08 -10.01
C ASN A 315 -7.44 1.94 -10.42
N ASN A 316 -7.71 1.85 -11.74
CA ASN A 316 -9.04 1.65 -12.29
C ASN A 316 -9.27 0.20 -12.76
N ALA A 317 -8.27 -0.67 -12.57
CA ALA A 317 -8.36 -2.06 -12.99
C ALA A 317 -9.34 -2.84 -12.10
N ASP A 318 -10.07 -3.75 -12.72
CA ASP A 318 -10.90 -4.73 -12.01
C ASP A 318 -10.04 -5.76 -11.27
N GLU A 319 -10.66 -6.52 -10.38
CA GLU A 319 -9.96 -7.50 -9.55
C GLU A 319 -9.14 -8.51 -10.36
N LEU A 320 -9.65 -8.99 -11.48
CA LEU A 320 -8.98 -10.00 -12.30
C LEU A 320 -7.78 -9.38 -13.05
N THR A 321 -8.00 -8.25 -13.74
CA THR A 321 -6.95 -7.64 -14.58
C THR A 321 -5.94 -6.84 -13.78
N TYR A 322 -6.24 -6.47 -12.54
CA TYR A 322 -5.29 -5.81 -11.63
C TYR A 322 -3.98 -6.60 -11.48
N ILE A 323 -4.07 -7.93 -11.38
CA ILE A 323 -2.90 -8.80 -11.26
C ILE A 323 -1.97 -8.63 -12.46
N LEU A 324 -2.50 -8.50 -13.67
CA LEU A 324 -1.70 -8.27 -14.88
C LEU A 324 -0.91 -6.96 -14.82
N HIS A 325 -1.48 -5.89 -14.25
CA HIS A 325 -0.76 -4.64 -14.04
C HIS A 325 0.42 -4.82 -13.08
N ILE A 326 0.25 -5.61 -12.01
CA ILE A 326 1.32 -5.89 -11.06
C ILE A 326 2.43 -6.72 -11.73
N LEU A 327 2.06 -7.74 -12.52
CA LEU A 327 3.02 -8.59 -13.22
C LEU A 327 3.83 -7.80 -14.27
N ILE A 328 3.17 -6.95 -15.07
CA ILE A 328 3.85 -6.07 -16.03
C ILE A 328 4.85 -5.16 -15.29
N ARG A 329 4.42 -4.56 -14.19
CA ARG A 329 5.30 -3.71 -13.40
C ARG A 329 6.49 -4.47 -12.84
N TYR A 330 6.26 -5.67 -12.29
CA TYR A 330 7.31 -6.55 -11.78
C TYR A 330 8.35 -6.90 -12.86
N GLU A 331 7.90 -7.33 -14.05
CA GLU A 331 8.79 -7.64 -15.19
C GLU A 331 9.64 -6.43 -15.59
N VAL A 332 9.01 -5.26 -15.75
CA VAL A 332 9.71 -4.02 -16.13
C VAL A 332 10.70 -3.57 -15.06
N GLU A 333 10.31 -3.57 -13.79
CA GLU A 333 11.21 -3.17 -12.70
C GLU A 333 12.40 -4.13 -12.56
N LYS A 334 12.19 -5.43 -12.74
CA LYS A 334 13.27 -6.42 -12.77
C LYS A 334 14.27 -6.13 -13.90
N ASP A 335 13.76 -5.87 -15.11
CA ASP A 335 14.61 -5.55 -16.27
C ASP A 335 15.37 -4.23 -16.08
N LEU A 336 14.76 -3.24 -15.42
CA LEU A 336 15.43 -1.99 -15.09
C LEU A 336 16.58 -2.17 -14.09
N MET A 337 16.65 -3.25 -13.33
CA MET A 337 17.71 -3.48 -12.36
C MET A 337 18.92 -4.21 -12.92
N VAL A 338 18.86 -4.73 -14.13
CA VAL A 338 19.98 -5.37 -14.86
C VAL A 338 20.71 -4.34 -15.77
#